data_797e6909c887bbfe8af178a6fae6b913
#
_entry.id   797e6909c887bbfe8af178a6fae6b913
#
_cell.length_a   1.000
_cell.length_b   1.000
_cell.length_c   1.000
_cell.angle_alpha   90.00
_cell.angle_beta   90.00
_cell.angle_gamma   90.00
#
_symmetry.space_group_name_H-M   'P 1'
#
loop_
_entity.id
_entity.type
_entity.pdbx_description
1 polymer ?
#
loop_
_entity_poly.entity_id
_entity_poly.type
_entity_poly.pdbx_seq_one_letter_code
_entity_poly.pdbx_strand_id
1 'polypeptide(L)'
;MNDSSADPKLASIKCLAISICALFAFGCGTTKWSDTSRTGTEQLLISNAIDRGVALIDFSPMRYKKCFLDASAIAQTTDHDYLTMTIRQHLATAGAVIAATAADADYIVEVRAGAVGTVRDDLLVGIPATTLPALPTTSYSATTIPEIPIVKRTKQRGVAKIALFAYNKTTGSPIWQSGNNQGESTAQNLWFVGAGPLTKGTIYYETTFAGNPLPFRKQTKSDLKAATSQVFPETIQTSAVPAPVNSMNMPMPQISR
;
A
#
# COMPACT_ATOMS: atom_id res chain seq x y z
N MET A 1 45.38 50.01 39.71
CA MET A 1 44.33 50.30 38.74
C MET A 1 44.64 49.55 37.47
N ASN A 2 44.04 48.41 37.31
CA ASN A 2 44.28 47.53 36.16
C ASN A 2 43.13 47.73 35.16
N ASP A 3 43.40 48.46 34.10
CA ASP A 3 42.46 48.77 33.05
C ASP A 3 42.48 47.57 32.05
N SER A 4 41.53 46.67 32.19
CA SER A 4 41.33 45.56 31.30
C SER A 4 40.53 46.06 30.09
N SER A 5 41.21 46.61 29.09
CA SER A 5 40.61 46.94 27.80
C SER A 5 40.27 45.64 27.07
N ALA A 6 39.00 45.25 27.16
CA ALA A 6 38.47 44.12 26.41
C ALA A 6 38.58 44.40 24.91
N ASP A 7 39.33 43.56 24.20
CA ASP A 7 39.59 43.66 22.77
C ASP A 7 38.23 43.58 22.00
N PRO A 8 37.85 44.65 21.27
CA PRO A 8 36.55 44.69 20.60
C PRO A 8 36.36 43.59 19.54
N LYS A 9 37.47 43.07 19.01
CA LYS A 9 37.44 41.91 18.06
C LYS A 9 37.08 40.62 18.78
N LEU A 10 37.53 40.42 20.01
CA LEU A 10 37.21 39.24 20.82
C LEU A 10 35.75 39.23 21.28
N ALA A 11 35.20 40.39 21.55
CA ALA A 11 33.76 40.57 21.86
C ALA A 11 32.88 40.25 20.66
N SER A 12 33.26 40.71 19.47
CA SER A 12 32.53 40.44 18.23
C SER A 12 32.54 38.96 17.87
N ILE A 13 33.65 38.25 18.04
CA ILE A 13 33.76 36.80 17.81
C ILE A 13 32.87 36.01 18.79
N LYS A 14 32.84 36.41 20.06
CA LYS A 14 31.98 35.81 21.09
C LYS A 14 30.51 36.01 20.80
N CYS A 15 30.08 37.20 20.36
CA CYS A 15 28.71 37.48 19.96
C CYS A 15 28.30 36.67 18.70
N LEU A 16 29.19 36.53 17.73
CA LEU A 16 28.94 35.71 16.53
C LEU A 16 28.79 34.23 16.90
N ALA A 17 29.66 33.70 17.79
CA ALA A 17 29.59 32.33 18.26
C ALA A 17 28.30 32.05 19.04
N ILE A 18 27.84 32.96 19.89
CA ILE A 18 26.59 32.86 20.63
C ILE A 18 25.39 32.93 19.72
N SER A 19 25.43 33.81 18.68
CA SER A 19 24.37 33.92 17.69
C SER A 19 24.23 32.65 16.84
N ILE A 20 25.34 32.01 16.44
CA ILE A 20 25.37 30.73 15.73
C ILE A 20 24.82 29.60 16.63
N CYS A 21 25.23 29.53 17.91
CA CYS A 21 24.67 28.55 18.86
C CYS A 21 23.17 28.72 19.07
N ALA A 22 22.67 29.96 19.15
CA ALA A 22 21.23 30.23 19.28
C ALA A 22 20.41 29.80 18.05
N LEU A 23 20.98 29.92 16.85
CA LEU A 23 20.34 29.42 15.61
C LEU A 23 20.22 27.89 15.58
N PHE A 24 21.12 27.14 16.21
CA PHE A 24 21.04 25.69 16.32
C PHE A 24 20.06 25.19 17.40
N ALA A 25 19.61 26.05 18.32
CA ALA A 25 18.68 25.69 19.40
C ALA A 25 17.21 25.61 18.92
N PHE A 26 16.86 26.14 17.75
CA PHE A 26 15.52 26.05 17.18
C PHE A 26 15.35 24.80 16.29
N GLY A 27 15.60 23.62 16.86
CA GLY A 27 15.26 22.35 16.22
C GLY A 27 13.75 22.10 16.27
N CYS A 28 12.99 22.43 15.24
CA CYS A 28 11.60 21.99 15.11
C CYS A 28 11.57 20.49 14.79
N GLY A 29 11.45 19.65 15.81
CA GLY A 29 11.12 18.25 15.68
C GLY A 29 9.63 18.09 15.41
N THR A 30 9.24 17.53 14.26
CA THR A 30 7.84 17.16 14.01
C THR A 30 7.62 15.72 14.45
N THR A 31 6.81 15.50 15.50
CA THR A 31 6.29 14.19 15.89
C THR A 31 5.01 13.93 15.06
N LYS A 32 4.99 12.81 14.32
CA LYS A 32 3.78 12.33 13.67
C LYS A 32 3.13 11.30 14.59
N TRP A 33 1.92 11.58 15.02
CA TRP A 33 1.08 10.65 15.77
C TRP A 33 0.09 9.98 14.80
N SER A 34 -0.25 8.74 15.06
CA SER A 34 -1.29 8.01 14.34
C SER A 34 -2.33 7.57 15.36
N ASP A 35 -3.58 7.90 15.12
CA ASP A 35 -4.72 7.52 15.98
C ASP A 35 -5.20 6.08 15.70
N THR A 36 -4.66 5.43 14.68
CA THR A 36 -4.96 4.05 14.32
C THR A 36 -3.80 3.11 14.70
N SER A 37 -4.10 1.81 14.87
CA SER A 37 -3.10 0.78 15.18
C SER A 37 -1.98 0.68 14.14
N ARG A 38 -2.26 1.06 12.89
CA ARG A 38 -1.30 1.20 11.79
C ARG A 38 -1.31 2.62 11.26
N THR A 39 -0.14 3.13 10.87
CA THR A 39 -0.02 4.47 10.28
C THR A 39 -0.68 4.53 8.90
N GLY A 40 -1.21 5.70 8.52
CA GLY A 40 -1.75 5.90 7.17
C GLY A 40 -0.74 5.61 6.06
N THR A 41 0.56 5.91 6.30
CA THR A 41 1.65 5.56 5.38
C THR A 41 1.77 4.04 5.18
N GLU A 42 1.67 3.27 6.25
CA GLU A 42 1.71 1.80 6.18
C GLU A 42 0.52 1.23 5.42
N GLN A 43 -0.68 1.73 5.70
CA GLN A 43 -1.90 1.32 4.99
C GLN A 43 -1.80 1.64 3.48
N LEU A 44 -1.32 2.84 3.12
CA LEU A 44 -1.10 3.23 1.72
C LEU A 44 -0.03 2.38 1.04
N LEU A 45 1.02 1.98 1.75
CA LEU A 45 2.05 1.10 1.21
C LEU A 45 1.48 -0.27 0.87
N ILE A 46 0.69 -0.86 1.77
CA ILE A 46 0.12 -2.19 1.56
C ILE A 46 -0.90 -2.16 0.42
N SER A 47 -1.87 -1.24 0.46
CA SER A 47 -2.90 -1.14 -0.58
C SER A 47 -2.31 -0.85 -1.96
N ASN A 48 -1.34 0.06 -2.06
CA ASN A 48 -0.66 0.35 -3.33
C ASN A 48 0.17 -0.84 -3.86
N ALA A 49 0.78 -1.63 -2.96
CA ALA A 49 1.48 -2.86 -3.35
C ALA A 49 0.50 -3.93 -3.86
N ILE A 50 -0.68 -4.07 -3.23
CA ILE A 50 -1.75 -4.95 -3.68
C ILE A 50 -2.22 -4.53 -5.08
N ASP A 51 -2.56 -3.27 -5.28
CA ASP A 51 -3.03 -2.75 -6.56
C ASP A 51 -2.02 -3.01 -7.69
N ARG A 52 -0.74 -2.76 -7.42
CA ARG A 52 0.34 -3.02 -8.38
C ARG A 52 0.51 -4.51 -8.68
N GLY A 53 0.42 -5.36 -7.67
CA GLY A 53 0.52 -6.82 -7.83
C GLY A 53 -0.64 -7.39 -8.65
N VAL A 54 -1.87 -6.97 -8.36
CA VAL A 54 -3.07 -7.40 -9.08
C VAL A 54 -3.09 -6.87 -10.50
N ALA A 55 -2.62 -5.63 -10.74
CA ALA A 55 -2.55 -5.03 -12.07
C ALA A 55 -1.61 -5.76 -13.05
N LEU A 56 -0.68 -6.58 -12.53
CA LEU A 56 0.21 -7.41 -13.36
C LEU A 56 -0.46 -8.69 -13.87
N ILE A 57 -1.63 -9.03 -13.32
CA ILE A 57 -2.33 -10.27 -13.64
C ILE A 57 -3.19 -10.08 -14.90
N ASP A 58 -3.02 -10.95 -15.88
CA ASP A 58 -3.91 -11.01 -17.03
C ASP A 58 -5.14 -11.85 -16.71
N PHE A 59 -6.28 -11.18 -16.54
CA PHE A 59 -7.58 -11.81 -16.27
C PHE A 59 -8.37 -12.16 -17.56
N SER A 60 -7.85 -11.87 -18.74
CA SER A 60 -8.55 -12.11 -20.01
C SER A 60 -9.00 -13.58 -20.20
N PRO A 61 -8.30 -14.62 -19.71
CA PRO A 61 -8.76 -16.01 -19.83
C PRO A 61 -10.06 -16.30 -19.06
N MET A 62 -10.44 -15.41 -18.12
CA MET A 62 -11.67 -15.54 -17.33
C MET A 62 -12.87 -14.83 -17.96
N ARG A 63 -12.68 -14.14 -19.09
CA ARG A 63 -13.76 -13.44 -19.81
C ARG A 63 -14.90 -14.38 -20.13
N TYR A 64 -16.14 -13.93 -19.89
CA TYR A 64 -17.40 -14.67 -20.10
C TYR A 64 -17.54 -15.96 -19.27
N LYS A 65 -16.65 -16.21 -18.32
CA LYS A 65 -16.76 -17.36 -17.42
C LYS A 65 -17.49 -16.96 -16.14
N LYS A 66 -18.46 -17.82 -15.72
CA LYS A 66 -19.14 -17.65 -14.44
C LYS A 66 -18.30 -18.29 -13.36
N CYS A 67 -17.64 -17.46 -12.53
CA CYS A 67 -16.67 -17.90 -11.54
C CYS A 67 -17.01 -17.42 -10.12
N PHE A 68 -16.67 -18.23 -9.15
CA PHE A 68 -16.66 -17.88 -7.73
C PHE A 68 -15.23 -17.63 -7.28
N LEU A 69 -15.01 -16.52 -6.59
CA LEU A 69 -13.70 -16.17 -6.01
C LEU A 69 -13.60 -16.76 -4.60
N ASP A 70 -12.75 -17.77 -4.44
CA ASP A 70 -12.44 -18.33 -3.13
C ASP A 70 -11.20 -17.65 -2.53
N ALA A 71 -11.43 -16.88 -1.49
CA ALA A 71 -10.42 -16.16 -0.74
C ALA A 71 -10.16 -16.77 0.64
N SER A 72 -10.65 -17.98 0.93
CA SER A 72 -10.53 -18.64 2.24
C SER A 72 -9.08 -18.82 2.68
N ALA A 73 -8.18 -19.13 1.75
CA ALA A 73 -6.76 -19.34 2.03
C ALA A 73 -6.02 -18.06 2.48
N ILE A 74 -6.58 -16.89 2.21
CA ILE A 74 -5.97 -15.59 2.58
C ILE A 74 -6.67 -14.90 3.75
N ALA A 75 -7.63 -15.52 4.42
CA ALA A 75 -8.44 -14.94 5.49
C ALA A 75 -7.61 -14.36 6.66
N GLN A 76 -6.41 -14.88 6.91
CA GLN A 76 -5.49 -14.40 7.95
C GLN A 76 -4.46 -13.39 7.42
N THR A 77 -4.52 -13.04 6.13
CA THR A 77 -3.59 -12.10 5.52
C THR A 77 -3.97 -10.66 5.88
N THR A 78 -2.97 -9.82 6.09
CA THR A 78 -3.18 -8.39 6.30
C THR A 78 -3.91 -7.77 5.11
N ASP A 79 -4.97 -6.98 5.37
CA ASP A 79 -5.81 -6.34 4.37
C ASP A 79 -6.45 -7.31 3.35
N HIS A 80 -6.82 -8.54 3.82
CA HIS A 80 -7.42 -9.57 2.95
C HIS A 80 -8.70 -9.10 2.26
N ASP A 81 -9.53 -8.28 2.92
CA ASP A 81 -10.75 -7.72 2.33
C ASP A 81 -10.42 -6.82 1.14
N TYR A 82 -9.45 -5.93 1.31
CA TYR A 82 -9.01 -5.05 0.23
C TYR A 82 -8.46 -5.85 -0.96
N LEU A 83 -7.61 -6.84 -0.68
CA LEU A 83 -7.05 -7.74 -1.70
C LEU A 83 -8.17 -8.49 -2.45
N THR A 84 -9.10 -9.08 -1.72
CA THR A 84 -10.23 -9.83 -2.28
C THR A 84 -11.10 -8.95 -3.18
N MET A 85 -11.44 -7.75 -2.72
CA MET A 85 -12.26 -6.80 -3.50
C MET A 85 -11.52 -6.27 -4.72
N THR A 86 -10.21 -6.02 -4.64
CA THR A 86 -9.39 -5.61 -5.78
C THR A 86 -9.36 -6.70 -6.86
N ILE A 87 -9.15 -7.95 -6.49
CA ILE A 87 -9.18 -9.09 -7.44
C ILE A 87 -10.56 -9.24 -8.07
N ARG A 88 -11.62 -9.16 -7.26
CA ARG A 88 -13.01 -9.25 -7.73
C ARG A 88 -13.33 -8.16 -8.75
N GLN A 89 -12.88 -6.93 -8.50
CA GLN A 89 -13.02 -5.82 -9.44
C GLN A 89 -12.32 -6.10 -10.77
N HIS A 90 -11.07 -6.57 -10.73
CA HIS A 90 -10.31 -6.88 -11.95
C HIS A 90 -10.93 -8.05 -12.75
N LEU A 91 -11.42 -9.10 -12.08
CA LEU A 91 -12.17 -10.18 -12.74
C LEU A 91 -13.42 -9.65 -13.45
N ALA A 92 -14.25 -8.85 -12.76
CA ALA A 92 -15.45 -8.26 -13.33
C ALA A 92 -15.11 -7.32 -14.51
N THR A 93 -14.08 -6.48 -14.37
CA THR A 93 -13.59 -5.58 -15.42
C THR A 93 -13.11 -6.34 -16.66
N ALA A 94 -12.49 -7.50 -16.48
CA ALA A 94 -12.08 -8.37 -17.59
C ALA A 94 -13.27 -9.06 -18.28
N GLY A 95 -14.49 -8.95 -17.75
CA GLY A 95 -15.71 -9.52 -18.30
C GLY A 95 -16.06 -10.91 -17.76
N ALA A 96 -15.53 -11.28 -16.58
CA ALA A 96 -15.99 -12.47 -15.87
C ALA A 96 -17.34 -12.21 -15.17
N VAL A 97 -18.18 -13.21 -15.07
CA VAL A 97 -19.43 -13.16 -14.31
C VAL A 97 -19.18 -13.69 -12.91
N ILE A 98 -19.27 -12.82 -11.91
CA ILE A 98 -18.97 -13.19 -10.51
C ILE A 98 -20.22 -13.85 -9.88
N ALA A 99 -20.10 -15.12 -9.53
CA ALA A 99 -21.12 -15.84 -8.78
C ALA A 99 -21.11 -15.44 -7.30
N ALA A 100 -22.29 -15.40 -6.69
CA ALA A 100 -22.44 -15.09 -5.27
C ALA A 100 -21.98 -16.26 -4.37
N THR A 101 -22.21 -17.49 -4.81
CA THR A 101 -21.82 -18.72 -4.11
C THR A 101 -21.05 -19.66 -5.02
N ALA A 102 -20.26 -20.55 -4.44
CA ALA A 102 -19.55 -21.59 -5.18
C ALA A 102 -20.52 -22.55 -5.88
N ALA A 103 -21.74 -22.72 -5.34
CA ALA A 103 -22.76 -23.58 -5.95
C ALA A 103 -23.21 -23.06 -7.31
N ASP A 104 -23.32 -21.74 -7.47
CA ASP A 104 -23.82 -21.08 -8.67
C ASP A 104 -22.74 -20.89 -9.74
N ALA A 105 -21.48 -21.21 -9.45
CA ALA A 105 -20.35 -21.00 -10.35
C ALA A 105 -20.05 -22.26 -11.19
N ASP A 106 -19.53 -22.04 -12.39
CA ASP A 106 -18.97 -23.10 -13.26
C ASP A 106 -17.48 -23.31 -12.99
N TYR A 107 -16.80 -22.23 -12.54
CA TYR A 107 -15.37 -22.20 -12.27
C TYR A 107 -15.09 -21.65 -10.87
N ILE A 108 -14.08 -22.20 -10.22
CA ILE A 108 -13.57 -21.68 -8.94
C ILE A 108 -12.24 -20.98 -9.21
N VAL A 109 -12.09 -19.78 -8.68
CA VAL A 109 -10.83 -19.02 -8.70
C VAL A 109 -10.32 -18.95 -7.26
N GLU A 110 -9.23 -19.63 -6.99
CA GLU A 110 -8.58 -19.62 -5.68
C GLU A 110 -7.50 -18.55 -5.62
N VAL A 111 -7.42 -17.84 -4.49
CA VAL A 111 -6.43 -16.80 -4.21
C VAL A 111 -5.38 -17.32 -3.25
N ARG A 112 -4.11 -17.04 -3.57
CA ARG A 112 -2.99 -17.33 -2.71
C ARG A 112 -2.14 -16.07 -2.53
N ALA A 113 -1.87 -15.69 -1.27
CA ALA A 113 -0.95 -14.63 -0.92
C ALA A 113 0.29 -15.22 -0.23
N GLY A 114 1.46 -15.00 -0.81
CA GLY A 114 2.73 -15.46 -0.23
C GLY A 114 3.33 -14.46 0.76
N ALA A 115 3.07 -13.18 0.57
CA ALA A 115 3.47 -12.11 1.49
C ALA A 115 2.59 -10.88 1.22
N VAL A 116 2.07 -10.28 2.29
CA VAL A 116 1.40 -8.96 2.26
C VAL A 116 1.83 -8.22 3.53
N GLY A 117 2.56 -7.12 3.38
CA GLY A 117 3.07 -6.40 4.54
C GLY A 117 4.04 -5.30 4.18
N THR A 118 4.67 -4.71 5.22
CA THR A 118 5.67 -3.64 5.08
C THR A 118 7.00 -4.04 5.69
N VAL A 119 8.07 -3.54 5.08
CA VAL A 119 9.44 -3.61 5.59
C VAL A 119 9.91 -2.18 5.82
N ARG A 120 10.60 -1.94 6.94
CA ARG A 120 11.15 -0.64 7.29
C ARG A 120 12.66 -0.76 7.52
N ASP A 121 13.40 0.12 6.85
CA ASP A 121 14.85 0.26 6.98
C ASP A 121 15.15 1.68 7.50
N ASP A 122 15.75 1.78 8.67
CA ASP A 122 16.17 3.04 9.26
C ASP A 122 17.70 3.13 9.23
N LEU A 123 18.22 4.23 8.69
CA LEU A 123 19.62 4.58 8.74
C LEU A 123 19.79 5.86 9.55
N LEU A 124 20.61 5.79 10.60
CA LEU A 124 21.01 6.93 11.42
C LEU A 124 22.53 7.11 11.32
N VAL A 125 22.94 8.30 10.94
CA VAL A 125 24.32 8.76 11.05
C VAL A 125 24.32 9.92 12.03
N GLY A 126 24.96 9.75 13.19
CA GLY A 126 24.93 10.71 14.28
C GLY A 126 25.11 10.02 15.63
N ILE A 127 24.62 10.64 16.70
CA ILE A 127 24.64 10.07 18.03
C ILE A 127 23.29 9.40 18.30
N PRO A 128 23.25 8.08 18.51
CA PRO A 128 22.01 7.38 18.84
C PRO A 128 21.54 7.76 20.26
N ALA A 129 20.22 7.67 20.49
CA ALA A 129 19.67 7.82 21.82
C ALA A 129 20.31 6.78 22.76
N THR A 130 20.86 7.24 23.88
CA THR A 130 21.56 6.39 24.83
C THR A 130 21.09 6.72 26.24
N THR A 131 20.72 5.70 27.00
CA THR A 131 20.40 5.86 28.43
C THR A 131 21.65 5.57 29.26
N LEU A 132 22.13 6.57 30.00
CA LEU A 132 23.22 6.40 30.96
C LEU A 132 22.66 5.74 32.21
N PRO A 133 23.24 4.63 32.67
CA PRO A 133 22.79 4.01 33.91
C PRO A 133 23.01 4.93 35.08
N ALA A 134 22.10 4.91 36.08
CA ALA A 134 22.29 5.61 37.33
C ALA A 134 23.52 5.02 38.07
N LEU A 135 24.44 5.88 38.47
CA LEU A 135 25.59 5.48 39.31
C LEU A 135 25.09 5.28 40.75
N PRO A 136 25.31 4.11 41.36
CA PRO A 136 24.79 3.82 42.71
C PRO A 136 25.39 4.71 43.83
N THR A 137 26.43 5.49 43.53
CA THR A 137 27.13 6.34 44.48
C THR A 137 26.69 7.80 44.44
N THR A 138 25.79 8.20 43.53
CA THR A 138 25.37 9.59 43.40
C THR A 138 23.84 9.64 43.21
N SER A 139 23.21 10.71 43.72
CA SER A 139 21.75 10.96 43.59
C SER A 139 21.32 11.31 42.17
N TYR A 140 22.13 10.95 41.15
CA TYR A 140 21.77 11.19 39.75
C TYR A 140 20.83 10.08 39.24
N SER A 141 19.64 10.47 38.86
CA SER A 141 18.69 9.61 38.13
C SER A 141 19.26 9.23 36.76
N ALA A 142 18.83 8.08 36.23
CA ALA A 142 19.17 7.68 34.86
C ALA A 142 18.87 8.83 33.89
N THR A 143 19.85 9.27 33.14
CA THR A 143 19.72 10.37 32.17
C THR A 143 19.72 9.79 30.76
N THR A 144 18.70 10.10 29.96
CA THR A 144 18.65 9.73 28.56
C THR A 144 19.21 10.85 27.71
N ILE A 145 20.27 10.57 26.96
CA ILE A 145 20.78 11.46 25.92
C ILE A 145 19.89 11.26 24.71
N PRO A 146 19.20 12.31 24.18
CA PRO A 146 18.36 12.19 22.99
C PRO A 146 19.20 11.89 21.75
N GLU A 147 18.56 11.31 20.73
CA GLU A 147 19.15 11.08 19.43
C GLU A 147 19.54 12.43 18.78
N ILE A 148 20.79 12.55 18.31
CA ILE A 148 21.30 13.73 17.58
C ILE A 148 21.65 13.27 16.16
N PRO A 149 20.69 13.34 15.19
CA PRO A 149 20.93 12.89 13.84
C PRO A 149 21.65 13.97 13.03
N ILE A 150 22.78 13.61 12.40
CA ILE A 150 23.36 14.36 11.30
C ILE A 150 22.63 14.02 10.00
N VAL A 151 22.43 12.73 9.76
CA VAL A 151 21.58 12.20 8.67
C VAL A 151 20.68 11.11 9.23
N LYS A 152 19.38 11.23 9.01
CA LYS A 152 18.41 10.17 9.32
C LYS A 152 17.59 9.86 8.08
N ARG A 153 17.57 8.60 7.67
CA ARG A 153 16.77 8.12 6.57
C ARG A 153 15.87 6.98 7.04
N THR A 154 14.57 7.14 6.87
CA THR A 154 13.59 6.07 7.04
C THR A 154 13.08 5.69 5.66
N LYS A 155 13.28 4.44 5.26
CA LYS A 155 12.74 3.86 4.04
C LYS A 155 11.74 2.77 4.42
N GLN A 156 10.53 2.89 3.88
CA GLN A 156 9.48 1.88 4.06
C GLN A 156 9.11 1.33 2.68
N ARG A 157 8.85 0.04 2.62
CA ARG A 157 8.46 -0.67 1.41
C ARG A 157 7.28 -1.57 1.73
N GLY A 158 6.17 -1.41 0.97
CA GLY A 158 5.07 -2.34 0.94
C GLY A 158 5.35 -3.43 -0.08
N VAL A 159 4.99 -4.67 0.24
CA VAL A 159 5.12 -5.83 -0.65
C VAL A 159 3.83 -6.62 -0.62
N ALA A 160 3.35 -7.03 -1.82
CA ALA A 160 2.25 -7.95 -1.98
C ALA A 160 2.63 -9.00 -3.05
N LYS A 161 2.74 -10.27 -2.66
CA LYS A 161 2.98 -11.39 -3.56
C LYS A 161 1.72 -12.21 -3.70
N ILE A 162 1.12 -12.22 -4.90
CA ILE A 162 -0.22 -12.74 -5.17
C ILE A 162 -0.13 -13.76 -6.31
N ALA A 163 -0.90 -14.83 -6.19
CA ALA A 163 -1.10 -15.81 -7.26
C ALA A 163 -2.55 -16.27 -7.25
N LEU A 164 -3.09 -16.52 -8.44
CA LEU A 164 -4.42 -17.07 -8.64
C LEU A 164 -4.36 -18.36 -9.45
N PHE A 165 -5.31 -19.22 -9.17
CA PHE A 165 -5.49 -20.48 -9.87
C PHE A 165 -6.97 -20.70 -10.11
N ALA A 166 -7.35 -21.10 -11.34
CA ALA A 166 -8.74 -21.34 -11.69
C ALA A 166 -8.91 -22.75 -12.27
N TYR A 167 -9.99 -23.41 -11.88
CA TYR A 167 -10.35 -24.73 -12.35
C TYR A 167 -11.85 -24.86 -12.56
N ASN A 168 -12.24 -25.81 -13.40
CA ASN A 168 -13.64 -26.19 -13.59
C ASN A 168 -14.15 -26.92 -12.35
N LYS A 169 -15.26 -26.42 -11.77
CA LYS A 169 -15.84 -26.95 -10.51
C LYS A 169 -16.25 -28.43 -10.64
N THR A 170 -16.79 -28.84 -11.79
CA THR A 170 -17.33 -30.18 -11.99
C THR A 170 -16.25 -31.22 -12.27
N THR A 171 -15.25 -30.88 -13.10
CA THR A 171 -14.22 -31.80 -13.53
C THR A 171 -12.94 -31.72 -12.72
N GLY A 172 -12.74 -30.64 -11.95
CA GLY A 172 -11.47 -30.35 -11.25
C GLY A 172 -10.33 -29.96 -12.21
N SER A 173 -10.58 -29.89 -13.53
CA SER A 173 -9.54 -29.59 -14.50
C SER A 173 -9.07 -28.13 -14.40
N PRO A 174 -7.75 -27.89 -14.35
CA PRO A 174 -7.21 -26.53 -14.34
C PRO A 174 -7.48 -25.85 -15.68
N ILE A 175 -7.85 -24.57 -15.63
CA ILE A 175 -8.11 -23.78 -16.85
C ILE A 175 -7.18 -22.57 -16.97
N TRP A 176 -6.67 -22.08 -15.84
CA TRP A 176 -5.83 -20.88 -15.82
C TRP A 176 -5.06 -20.74 -14.53
N GLN A 177 -3.88 -20.12 -14.61
CA GLN A 177 -3.11 -19.64 -13.47
C GLN A 177 -2.45 -18.30 -13.81
N SER A 178 -2.38 -17.41 -12.83
CA SER A 178 -1.77 -16.08 -13.01
C SER A 178 -0.25 -16.08 -12.97
N GLY A 179 0.37 -17.17 -12.53
CA GLY A 179 1.76 -17.15 -12.07
C GLY A 179 1.91 -16.40 -10.73
N ASN A 180 3.16 -16.11 -10.35
CA ASN A 180 3.47 -15.33 -9.15
C ASN A 180 3.65 -13.86 -9.52
N ASN A 181 2.79 -13.00 -9.02
CA ASN A 181 2.84 -11.55 -9.26
C ASN A 181 3.23 -10.85 -7.97
N GLN A 182 4.24 -9.98 -8.06
CA GLN A 182 4.73 -9.21 -6.92
C GLN A 182 4.59 -7.72 -7.19
N GLY A 183 3.77 -7.06 -6.37
CA GLY A 183 3.65 -5.61 -6.33
C GLY A 183 4.50 -5.02 -5.22
N GLU A 184 5.14 -3.89 -5.50
CA GLU A 184 5.94 -3.14 -4.53
C GLU A 184 5.54 -1.67 -4.52
N SER A 185 5.60 -1.07 -3.33
CA SER A 185 5.39 0.35 -3.10
C SER A 185 6.46 0.88 -2.15
N THR A 186 6.76 2.16 -2.22
CA THR A 186 7.84 2.77 -1.42
C THR A 186 7.43 4.10 -0.82
N ALA A 187 7.96 4.36 0.38
CA ALA A 187 7.95 5.66 1.05
C ALA A 187 9.33 5.90 1.68
N GLN A 188 9.87 7.09 1.52
CA GLN A 188 11.16 7.46 2.10
C GLN A 188 11.10 8.85 2.69
N ASN A 189 11.61 8.99 3.90
CA ASN A 189 11.82 10.25 4.58
C ASN A 189 13.32 10.42 4.85
N LEU A 190 13.85 11.61 4.55
CA LEU A 190 15.24 11.96 4.78
C LEU A 190 15.32 13.25 5.59
N TRP A 191 16.11 13.23 6.65
CA TRP A 191 16.49 14.41 7.46
C TRP A 191 17.98 14.65 7.34
N PHE A 192 18.38 15.90 7.26
CA PHE A 192 19.77 16.32 7.23
C PHE A 192 19.98 17.44 8.23
N VAL A 193 20.86 17.22 9.22
CA VAL A 193 21.20 18.18 10.30
C VAL A 193 19.94 18.77 10.96
N GLY A 194 18.97 17.92 11.31
CA GLY A 194 17.70 18.34 11.91
C GLY A 194 16.68 18.98 10.96
N ALA A 195 17.07 19.30 9.72
CA ALA A 195 16.15 19.84 8.71
C ALA A 195 15.46 18.70 7.93
N GLY A 196 14.15 18.81 7.71
CA GLY A 196 13.36 17.80 6.99
C GLY A 196 11.95 17.62 7.54
N PRO A 197 11.21 16.56 7.18
CA PRO A 197 11.65 15.51 6.25
C PRO A 197 11.59 15.91 4.77
N LEU A 198 12.55 15.45 3.99
CA LEU A 198 12.39 15.32 2.53
C LEU A 198 11.66 14.00 2.28
N THR A 199 10.41 14.06 1.87
CA THR A 199 9.53 12.90 1.66
C THR A 199 9.41 12.58 0.19
N LYS A 200 9.65 11.31 -0.20
CA LYS A 200 9.48 10.79 -1.57
C LYS A 200 9.06 9.33 -1.54
N GLY A 201 8.49 8.83 -2.64
CA GLY A 201 8.09 7.44 -2.74
C GLY A 201 6.96 7.25 -3.75
N THR A 202 6.63 5.99 -4.05
CA THR A 202 5.59 5.66 -5.04
C THR A 202 4.17 5.93 -4.55
N ILE A 203 3.97 6.06 -3.23
CA ILE A 203 2.68 6.38 -2.62
C ILE A 203 2.38 7.89 -2.57
N TYR A 204 3.37 8.73 -2.92
CA TYR A 204 3.22 10.19 -2.91
C TYR A 204 3.15 10.73 -4.33
N TYR A 205 2.29 11.72 -4.55
CA TYR A 205 2.16 12.41 -5.84
C TYR A 205 3.36 13.29 -6.16
N GLU A 206 3.98 13.87 -5.13
CA GLU A 206 5.06 14.84 -5.25
C GLU A 206 6.10 14.62 -4.15
N THR A 207 7.33 15.07 -4.42
CA THR A 207 8.36 15.15 -3.39
C THR A 207 8.08 16.38 -2.53
N THR A 208 8.04 16.22 -1.21
CA THR A 208 7.80 17.31 -0.27
C THR A 208 9.00 17.52 0.67
N PHE A 209 9.22 18.77 1.07
CA PHE A 209 10.15 19.11 2.14
C PHE A 209 9.38 19.75 3.29
N ALA A 210 9.49 19.19 4.49
CA ALA A 210 8.73 19.60 5.67
C ALA A 210 7.22 19.80 5.42
N GLY A 211 6.64 18.95 4.56
CA GLY A 211 5.22 19.00 4.18
C GLY A 211 4.90 19.88 2.97
N ASN A 212 5.81 20.74 2.52
CA ASN A 212 5.60 21.62 1.37
C ASN A 212 6.11 20.95 0.08
N PRO A 213 5.33 20.98 -1.03
CA PRO A 213 5.74 20.43 -2.31
C PRO A 213 6.96 21.16 -2.87
N LEU A 214 7.92 20.41 -3.39
CA LEU A 214 9.10 20.93 -4.07
C LEU A 214 8.85 21.01 -5.57
N PRO A 215 9.27 22.10 -6.26
CA PRO A 215 9.00 22.31 -7.68
C PRO A 215 9.75 21.34 -8.61
N PHE A 216 10.66 20.50 -8.08
CA PHE A 216 11.69 19.83 -8.88
C PHE A 216 11.33 18.47 -9.45
N ARG A 217 10.24 17.82 -9.06
CA ARG A 217 9.83 16.54 -9.68
C ARG A 217 8.39 16.19 -9.37
N LYS A 218 7.53 16.43 -10.34
CA LYS A 218 6.24 15.72 -10.40
C LYS A 218 6.52 14.29 -10.82
N GLN A 219 6.15 13.31 -10.00
CA GLN A 219 6.08 11.94 -10.50
C GLN A 219 5.03 11.94 -11.62
N THR A 220 5.41 11.37 -12.76
CA THR A 220 4.51 11.27 -13.89
C THR A 220 3.27 10.48 -13.44
N LYS A 221 2.08 10.99 -13.73
CA LYS A 221 0.78 10.31 -13.42
C LYS A 221 0.68 8.87 -13.92
N SER A 222 1.59 8.44 -14.79
CA SER A 222 1.70 7.06 -15.28
C SER A 222 2.07 6.05 -14.18
N ASP A 223 2.81 6.48 -13.14
CA ASP A 223 3.20 5.59 -12.03
C ASP A 223 2.06 5.39 -11.02
N LEU A 224 1.12 6.32 -11.02
CA LEU A 224 -0.12 6.30 -10.27
C LEU A 224 -1.27 6.26 -11.28
N LYS A 225 -1.31 5.26 -12.14
CA LYS A 225 -2.50 4.97 -12.92
C LYS A 225 -3.58 4.53 -11.93
N ALA A 226 -4.14 5.53 -11.23
CA ALA A 226 -5.40 5.37 -10.56
C ALA A 226 -6.33 4.74 -11.58
N ALA A 227 -7.02 3.66 -11.22
CA ALA A 227 -7.99 3.03 -12.07
C ALA A 227 -8.87 4.15 -12.64
N THR A 228 -8.68 4.46 -13.93
CA THR A 228 -9.45 5.49 -14.60
C THR A 228 -10.89 5.06 -14.44
N SER A 229 -11.75 5.96 -13.93
CA SER A 229 -13.17 5.69 -13.83
C SER A 229 -13.67 5.15 -15.19
N GLN A 230 -14.14 3.91 -15.20
CA GLN A 230 -14.66 3.25 -16.38
C GLN A 230 -16.13 2.96 -16.15
N VAL A 231 -16.96 3.42 -17.07
CA VAL A 231 -18.37 3.05 -17.13
C VAL A 231 -18.50 1.87 -18.05
N PHE A 232 -19.00 0.75 -17.54
CA PHE A 232 -19.29 -0.45 -18.32
C PHE A 232 -20.75 -0.39 -18.77
N PRO A 233 -21.06 -0.59 -20.07
CA PRO A 233 -22.43 -0.70 -20.52
C PRO A 233 -23.08 -1.92 -19.83
N GLU A 234 -24.24 -1.72 -19.23
CA GLU A 234 -25.02 -2.81 -18.67
C GLU A 234 -25.50 -3.71 -19.81
N THR A 235 -24.90 -4.88 -19.95
CA THR A 235 -25.40 -5.89 -20.89
C THR A 235 -26.61 -6.53 -20.24
N ILE A 236 -27.81 -6.03 -20.57
CA ILE A 236 -29.06 -6.68 -20.22
C ILE A 236 -29.05 -8.00 -20.94
N GLN A 237 -28.72 -9.08 -20.28
CA GLN A 237 -29.01 -10.42 -20.73
C GLN A 237 -30.52 -10.57 -20.66
N THR A 238 -31.20 -10.23 -21.76
CA THR A 238 -32.58 -10.67 -21.96
C THR A 238 -32.52 -12.19 -22.04
N SER A 239 -32.75 -12.85 -20.89
CA SER A 239 -33.04 -14.27 -20.90
C SER A 239 -34.24 -14.42 -21.79
N ALA A 240 -34.02 -14.94 -23.01
CA ALA A 240 -35.12 -15.31 -23.90
C ALA A 240 -35.99 -16.28 -23.10
N VAL A 241 -37.13 -15.81 -22.64
CA VAL A 241 -38.18 -16.65 -22.11
C VAL A 241 -38.49 -17.64 -23.26
N PRO A 242 -38.30 -18.97 -23.08
CA PRO A 242 -38.63 -19.90 -24.12
C PRO A 242 -40.09 -19.70 -24.49
N ALA A 243 -40.34 -19.50 -25.78
CA ALA A 243 -41.71 -19.33 -26.30
C ALA A 243 -42.59 -20.48 -25.81
N PRO A 244 -43.84 -20.21 -25.39
CA PRO A 244 -44.74 -21.26 -24.93
C PRO A 244 -44.86 -22.28 -26.03
N VAL A 245 -44.53 -23.53 -25.73
CA VAL A 245 -44.71 -24.66 -26.67
C VAL A 245 -46.20 -24.76 -26.96
N ASN A 246 -46.56 -24.42 -28.19
CA ASN A 246 -47.95 -24.47 -28.68
C ASN A 246 -48.37 -25.93 -28.73
N SER A 247 -49.15 -26.38 -27.75
CA SER A 247 -49.66 -27.76 -27.61
C SER A 247 -50.88 -28.04 -28.52
N MET A 248 -50.84 -27.57 -29.76
CA MET A 248 -51.85 -27.88 -30.76
C MET A 248 -51.19 -28.54 -31.97
N ASN A 249 -50.95 -29.84 -31.87
CA ASN A 249 -50.99 -30.82 -32.94
C ASN A 249 -50.59 -32.21 -32.41
N MET A 250 -51.48 -32.81 -31.61
CA MET A 250 -51.47 -34.26 -31.49
C MET A 250 -52.40 -34.85 -32.56
N PRO A 251 -51.90 -35.68 -33.45
CA PRO A 251 -52.81 -36.47 -34.32
C PRO A 251 -53.56 -37.47 -33.47
N MET A 252 -54.89 -37.53 -33.64
CA MET A 252 -55.72 -38.46 -32.92
C MET A 252 -55.39 -39.90 -33.36
N PRO A 253 -55.41 -40.89 -32.46
CA PRO A 253 -55.25 -42.31 -32.87
C PRO A 253 -56.49 -42.78 -33.66
N GLN A 254 -56.23 -43.31 -34.82
CA GLN A 254 -57.25 -43.99 -35.66
C GLN A 254 -57.62 -45.32 -34.99
N ILE A 255 -58.83 -45.45 -34.56
CA ILE A 255 -59.42 -46.71 -34.10
C ILE A 255 -59.86 -47.45 -35.33
N SER A 256 -59.20 -48.56 -35.75
CA SER A 256 -59.66 -49.52 -36.77
C SER A 256 -60.62 -50.47 -36.11
N ARG A 257 -61.78 -50.60 -36.79
CA ARG A 257 -62.75 -51.68 -36.56
C ARG A 257 -62.26 -52.99 -37.18
#